data_859e697bf278b616c39fc035cda91e3f
#
_entry.id   859e697bf278b616c39fc035cda91e3f
#
_cell.length_a   1.000
_cell.length_b   1.000
_cell.length_c   1.000
_cell.angle_alpha   90.00
_cell.angle_beta   90.00
_cell.angle_gamma   90.00
#
_symmetry.space_group_name_H-M   'P 1'
#
loop_
_entity.id
_entity.type
_entity.pdbx_description
1 polymer ?
#
loop_
_entity_poly.entity_id
_entity_poly.type
_entity_poly.pdbx_seq_one_letter_code
_entity_poly.pdbx_strand_id
1 'polypeptide(L)'
;MPSRRTIGLARRTVLIVVVGLAASACGGGKSTSPPTSTTTATTTSSTTSVASSASSATDWPLFGYTAARPNSGPSATGITAADVGRLQRQRVLLDGTVDSSPIYLHAVQVRGAVHDVFFVTTTYGRTEAIDASSGRVLWRYTPASYSSWAGTAQITTATPAADPGRQWIYAASPDGRIQKLSVADGHVAWRTRITLLPSKEKIASALNYWNGHVIATTGGYIGDAPPYQGHVALLAATSGKLLSVWNSLCSNRHQLISPSSCAASDSAIWGRAGAVVDTATGRLLVATGNGPWNGTTNWGDSTVLLSSDASRVLGSWTPTVQAELESSDLDLGSTSPVLLGGGYVVQGGKDGKVRLLSLSKLLPRGRTGGQLQTISTPGATDLFTAPAVWHAGGRTWLFVADDAGLAAWTLSGGRLRPAWSTKTPGTSPVVAGGLVYVYNPNGGLDIYAPNTGKKLRTLTAAGGHWNSAVVAEGRIALPEGDANQHALSGVLDIYRLG
;
A
#
# COMPACT_ATOMS: atom_id res chain seq x y z
N MET A 1 -53.88 -23.42 -7.43
CA MET A 1 -55.12 -22.71 -7.71
C MET A 1 -55.79 -22.29 -6.44
N PRO A 2 -56.40 -21.14 -6.31
CA PRO A 2 -56.25 -19.84 -6.98
C PRO A 2 -55.79 -18.76 -5.94
N SER A 3 -55.59 -17.49 -6.13
CA SER A 3 -56.25 -16.51 -7.01
C SER A 3 -55.39 -15.22 -7.15
N ARG A 4 -55.52 -14.58 -8.28
CA ARG A 4 -55.01 -13.23 -8.58
C ARG A 4 -55.84 -12.17 -7.86
N ARG A 5 -55.19 -11.10 -7.37
CA ARG A 5 -55.85 -9.78 -7.28
C ARG A 5 -54.95 -8.69 -7.83
N THR A 6 -55.45 -8.01 -8.81
CA THR A 6 -54.95 -6.84 -9.52
C THR A 6 -55.55 -5.59 -8.89
N ILE A 7 -54.81 -4.55 -8.58
CA ILE A 7 -55.26 -3.16 -8.35
C ILE A 7 -54.01 -2.33 -8.62
N GLY A 8 -53.87 -1.34 -9.52
CA GLY A 8 -54.78 -0.34 -10.00
C GLY A 8 -53.92 0.93 -10.05
N LEU A 9 -53.52 1.42 -11.26
CA LEU A 9 -52.75 2.63 -11.51
C LEU A 9 -53.50 3.88 -11.02
N ALA A 10 -52.80 4.79 -10.35
CA ALA A 10 -53.22 6.19 -10.24
C ALA A 10 -52.07 7.10 -10.67
N ARG A 11 -52.18 7.71 -11.83
CA ARG A 11 -51.34 8.83 -12.32
C ARG A 11 -51.70 10.08 -11.54
N ARG A 12 -50.71 10.81 -11.02
CA ARG A 12 -50.86 12.23 -10.65
C ARG A 12 -49.90 13.07 -11.47
N THR A 13 -50.48 13.93 -12.26
CA THR A 13 -49.91 15.02 -13.03
C THR A 13 -49.52 16.14 -12.07
N VAL A 14 -48.30 16.67 -12.14
CA VAL A 14 -47.90 17.91 -11.47
C VAL A 14 -47.50 18.95 -12.52
N LEU A 15 -48.12 20.08 -12.37
CA LEU A 15 -48.09 21.26 -13.20
C LEU A 15 -46.82 22.06 -13.00
N ILE A 16 -46.18 22.48 -14.09
CA ILE A 16 -45.01 23.38 -14.09
C ILE A 16 -45.54 24.81 -14.18
N VAL A 17 -45.13 25.65 -13.24
CA VAL A 17 -45.30 27.11 -13.34
C VAL A 17 -43.94 27.74 -13.61
N VAL A 18 -43.80 28.37 -14.76
CA VAL A 18 -42.69 29.20 -15.17
C VAL A 18 -43.06 30.65 -14.83
N VAL A 19 -42.21 31.34 -14.06
CA VAL A 19 -42.26 32.78 -13.91
C VAL A 19 -40.93 33.34 -14.39
N GLY A 20 -40.98 34.05 -15.52
CA GLY A 20 -39.91 34.89 -15.97
C GLY A 20 -40.16 36.33 -15.54
N LEU A 21 -39.10 37.08 -15.27
CA LEU A 21 -39.17 38.54 -15.27
C LEU A 21 -37.85 39.14 -15.75
N ALA A 22 -38.03 40.18 -16.52
CA ALA A 22 -37.14 40.81 -17.48
C ALA A 22 -36.14 41.83 -16.91
N ALA A 23 -35.22 42.17 -17.80
CA ALA A 23 -34.16 43.16 -17.65
C ALA A 23 -34.65 44.62 -17.63
N SER A 24 -33.85 45.49 -17.09
CA SER A 24 -33.77 46.91 -17.58
C SER A 24 -32.36 47.47 -17.33
N ALA A 25 -31.85 48.07 -18.40
CA ALA A 25 -30.57 48.76 -18.51
C ALA A 25 -30.76 50.31 -18.38
N CYS A 26 -29.62 50.99 -18.32
CA CYS A 26 -29.30 52.39 -18.53
C CYS A 26 -28.79 53.10 -17.26
N GLY A 27 -27.75 53.89 -17.27
CA GLY A 27 -27.02 54.61 -18.27
C GLY A 27 -25.87 55.41 -17.63
N GLY A 28 -24.97 55.89 -18.41
CA GLY A 28 -23.64 56.40 -18.20
C GLY A 28 -23.42 57.72 -17.44
N GLY A 29 -22.13 58.02 -17.20
CA GLY A 29 -21.62 59.28 -16.70
C GLY A 29 -20.11 59.25 -16.61
N LYS A 30 -19.42 59.91 -17.56
CA LYS A 30 -17.98 60.20 -17.54
C LYS A 30 -17.70 61.35 -16.58
N SER A 31 -16.63 61.30 -15.81
CA SER A 31 -15.94 62.48 -15.30
C SER A 31 -14.45 62.18 -15.08
N THR A 32 -13.64 63.15 -15.48
CA THR A 32 -12.19 63.20 -15.64
C THR A 32 -11.44 63.58 -14.36
N SER A 33 -10.26 63.01 -14.22
CA SER A 33 -9.01 63.22 -13.44
C SER A 33 -8.79 64.58 -12.67
N PRO A 34 -7.85 64.65 -11.70
CA PRO A 34 -6.41 64.33 -11.85
C PRO A 34 -5.73 63.70 -10.62
N PRO A 35 -4.38 63.47 -10.64
CA PRO A 35 -3.72 62.46 -9.80
C PRO A 35 -3.18 62.99 -8.49
N THR A 36 -3.30 62.22 -7.44
CA THR A 36 -2.61 62.45 -6.17
C THR A 36 -1.66 61.28 -5.91
N SER A 37 -0.38 61.61 -5.81
CA SER A 37 0.69 60.69 -5.46
C SER A 37 0.49 60.19 -4.03
N THR A 38 0.26 58.89 -3.87
CA THR A 38 0.29 58.26 -2.56
C THR A 38 1.36 57.16 -2.57
N THR A 39 2.35 57.37 -1.73
CA THR A 39 3.44 56.41 -1.46
C THR A 39 2.86 55.10 -0.89
N THR A 40 2.88 54.05 -1.68
CA THR A 40 2.43 52.75 -1.23
C THR A 40 3.56 52.07 -0.48
N ALA A 41 3.41 51.92 0.82
CA ALA A 41 4.25 51.05 1.62
C ALA A 41 4.01 49.59 1.18
N THR A 42 5.01 48.99 0.56
CA THR A 42 5.00 47.60 0.16
C THR A 42 5.15 46.73 1.42
N THR A 43 4.05 46.24 1.94
CA THR A 43 4.05 45.18 2.95
C THR A 43 4.42 43.89 2.23
N THR A 44 5.68 43.50 2.34
CA THR A 44 6.15 42.17 1.90
C THR A 44 5.54 41.14 2.83
N SER A 45 4.42 40.53 2.44
CA SER A 45 3.92 39.29 3.04
C SER A 45 4.90 38.19 2.68
N SER A 46 5.79 37.88 3.60
CA SER A 46 6.59 36.64 3.54
C SER A 46 5.64 35.43 3.66
N THR A 47 5.16 34.96 2.53
CA THR A 47 4.63 33.62 2.44
C THR A 47 5.80 32.69 2.71
N THR A 48 5.90 32.19 3.95
CA THR A 48 6.73 31.05 4.28
C THR A 48 6.18 29.88 3.49
N SER A 49 6.71 29.65 2.30
CA SER A 49 6.54 28.38 1.61
C SER A 49 7.15 27.34 2.53
N VAL A 50 6.32 26.51 3.16
CA VAL A 50 6.77 25.27 3.77
C VAL A 50 7.36 24.47 2.61
N ALA A 51 8.67 24.55 2.45
CA ALA A 51 9.38 23.72 1.52
C ALA A 51 9.04 22.28 1.91
N SER A 52 8.31 21.58 1.07
CA SER A 52 8.18 20.15 1.12
C SER A 52 9.62 19.61 1.03
N SER A 53 10.20 19.26 2.18
CA SER A 53 11.51 18.63 2.22
C SER A 53 11.37 17.34 1.41
N ALA A 54 11.89 17.37 0.18
CA ALA A 54 12.01 16.15 -0.62
C ALA A 54 12.74 15.14 0.26
N SER A 55 12.15 13.95 0.44
CA SER A 55 12.83 12.82 1.06
C SER A 55 14.21 12.71 0.42
N SER A 56 15.25 12.63 1.22
CA SER A 56 16.59 12.46 0.67
C SER A 56 16.60 11.21 -0.21
N ALA A 57 17.33 11.22 -1.31
CA ALA A 57 17.37 10.08 -2.24
C ALA A 57 17.86 8.77 -1.59
N THR A 58 18.35 8.85 -0.38
CA THR A 58 18.91 7.75 0.42
C THR A 58 17.91 7.10 1.38
N ASP A 59 16.80 7.75 1.73
CA ASP A 59 15.76 7.19 2.59
C ASP A 59 14.97 6.09 1.86
N TRP A 60 14.43 5.15 2.63
CA TRP A 60 13.42 4.18 2.19
C TRP A 60 12.19 4.27 3.10
N PRO A 61 11.37 5.31 2.93
CA PRO A 61 10.39 5.70 3.95
C PRO A 61 9.09 4.89 3.95
N LEU A 62 8.85 4.08 2.91
CA LEU A 62 7.59 3.37 2.69
C LEU A 62 7.85 1.96 2.16
N PHE A 63 6.92 1.03 2.37
CA PHE A 63 6.90 -0.22 1.59
C PHE A 63 6.97 0.09 0.11
N GLY A 64 7.81 -0.62 -0.62
CA GLY A 64 7.96 -0.41 -2.06
C GLY A 64 8.57 0.94 -2.45
N TYR A 65 9.20 1.64 -1.51
CA TYR A 65 9.97 2.87 -1.66
C TYR A 65 9.14 4.16 -1.73
N THR A 66 8.13 4.25 -2.60
CA THR A 66 7.29 5.44 -2.77
C THR A 66 5.81 5.13 -2.56
N ALA A 67 4.96 6.15 -2.52
CA ALA A 67 3.52 5.98 -2.40
C ALA A 67 2.88 5.23 -3.58
N ALA A 68 3.53 5.19 -4.74
CA ALA A 68 3.11 4.40 -5.91
C ALA A 68 3.49 2.91 -5.82
N ARG A 69 4.25 2.50 -4.80
CA ARG A 69 4.59 1.10 -4.51
C ARG A 69 5.29 0.33 -5.64
N PRO A 70 6.28 0.91 -6.34
CA PRO A 70 6.94 0.21 -7.43
C PRO A 70 7.83 -0.96 -6.95
N ASN A 71 8.11 -1.13 -5.66
CA ASN A 71 9.16 -2.01 -5.13
C ASN A 71 10.51 -1.79 -5.82
N SER A 72 10.75 -0.56 -6.24
CA SER A 72 11.98 -0.12 -6.91
C SER A 72 12.51 1.09 -6.19
N GLY A 73 13.69 0.96 -5.61
CA GLY A 73 14.39 1.96 -4.83
C GLY A 73 15.45 2.71 -5.63
N PRO A 74 16.40 3.37 -4.95
CA PRO A 74 17.41 4.20 -5.60
C PRO A 74 18.30 3.39 -6.53
N SER A 75 18.78 4.05 -7.59
CA SER A 75 19.72 3.46 -8.54
C SER A 75 21.15 3.31 -7.96
N ALA A 76 21.48 4.10 -6.96
CA ALA A 76 22.75 4.02 -6.22
C ALA A 76 22.44 3.64 -4.77
N THR A 77 22.84 2.45 -4.36
CA THR A 77 22.64 1.93 -2.99
C THR A 77 23.93 1.67 -2.26
N GLY A 78 25.08 1.89 -2.89
CA GLY A 78 26.38 1.48 -2.36
C GLY A 78 26.68 -0.03 -2.49
N ILE A 79 25.78 -0.81 -3.10
CA ILE A 79 25.95 -2.24 -3.37
C ILE A 79 25.84 -2.46 -4.89
N THR A 80 26.87 -3.08 -5.48
CA THR A 80 26.93 -3.45 -6.91
C THR A 80 27.03 -4.97 -7.06
N ALA A 81 26.89 -5.45 -8.28
CA ALA A 81 27.05 -6.88 -8.59
C ALA A 81 28.43 -7.45 -8.19
N ALA A 82 29.47 -6.62 -8.18
CA ALA A 82 30.81 -7.01 -7.75
C ALA A 82 30.92 -7.14 -6.21
N ASP A 83 30.03 -6.46 -5.49
CA ASP A 83 30.08 -6.38 -4.02
C ASP A 83 29.31 -7.50 -3.32
N VAL A 84 28.35 -8.12 -3.99
CA VAL A 84 27.42 -9.08 -3.34
C VAL A 84 28.15 -10.27 -2.70
N GLY A 85 29.33 -10.63 -3.19
CA GLY A 85 30.18 -11.69 -2.62
C GLY A 85 30.85 -11.32 -1.29
N ARG A 86 30.95 -10.02 -0.97
CA ARG A 86 31.65 -9.49 0.21
C ARG A 86 30.72 -9.07 1.33
N LEU A 87 29.40 -9.18 1.13
CA LEU A 87 28.40 -8.81 2.12
C LEU A 87 28.49 -9.73 3.34
N GLN A 88 28.60 -9.11 4.51
CA GLN A 88 28.64 -9.78 5.82
C GLN A 88 27.31 -9.57 6.54
N ARG A 89 26.83 -10.63 7.20
CA ARG A 89 25.58 -10.66 7.95
C ARG A 89 25.77 -10.25 9.38
N GLN A 90 24.95 -9.32 9.87
CA GLN A 90 24.74 -9.03 11.28
C GLN A 90 23.30 -9.41 11.64
N ARG A 91 23.14 -10.25 12.68
CA ARG A 91 21.81 -10.60 13.21
C ARG A 91 21.44 -9.69 14.36
N VAL A 92 20.25 -9.10 14.27
CA VAL A 92 19.66 -8.27 15.32
C VAL A 92 18.43 -9.01 15.87
N LEU A 93 18.42 -9.27 17.18
CA LEU A 93 17.27 -9.87 17.84
C LEU A 93 16.19 -8.82 18.07
N LEU A 94 14.95 -9.18 17.76
CA LEU A 94 13.77 -8.35 17.89
C LEU A 94 12.82 -8.91 18.96
N ASP A 95 12.02 -8.02 19.54
CA ASP A 95 11.00 -8.37 20.53
C ASP A 95 9.68 -8.78 19.86
N GLY A 96 9.74 -9.56 18.80
CA GLY A 96 8.63 -10.12 18.05
C GLY A 96 8.97 -10.33 16.58
N THR A 97 8.25 -11.23 15.94
CA THR A 97 8.37 -11.48 14.50
C THR A 97 7.97 -10.24 13.70
N VAL A 98 8.70 -9.94 12.63
CA VAL A 98 8.36 -8.91 11.64
C VAL A 98 8.07 -9.62 10.32
N ASP A 99 6.79 -9.82 10.01
CA ASP A 99 6.32 -10.43 8.76
C ASP A 99 5.88 -9.34 7.77
N SER A 100 6.81 -8.43 7.53
CA SER A 100 6.64 -7.24 6.69
C SER A 100 8.01 -6.73 6.21
N SER A 101 8.11 -5.50 5.74
CA SER A 101 9.39 -4.85 5.42
C SER A 101 9.77 -3.85 6.51
N PRO A 102 11.06 -3.62 6.75
CA PRO A 102 11.50 -2.42 7.45
C PRO A 102 11.26 -1.18 6.59
N ILE A 103 11.43 0.01 7.19
CA ILE A 103 11.71 1.25 6.47
C ILE A 103 13.06 1.79 6.97
N TYR A 104 13.66 2.71 6.20
CA TYR A 104 14.98 3.25 6.52
C TYR A 104 15.00 4.77 6.40
N LEU A 105 15.59 5.43 7.39
CA LEU A 105 15.88 6.86 7.35
C LEU A 105 17.38 7.09 7.60
N HIS A 106 17.98 7.86 6.69
CA HIS A 106 19.38 8.26 6.78
C HIS A 106 19.57 9.47 7.69
N ALA A 107 20.61 9.46 8.52
CA ALA A 107 21.06 10.60 9.31
C ALA A 107 19.93 11.33 10.07
N VAL A 108 19.12 10.60 10.84
CA VAL A 108 18.06 11.18 11.67
C VAL A 108 18.48 11.32 13.13
N GLN A 109 17.91 12.31 13.82
CA GLN A 109 18.15 12.52 15.25
C GLN A 109 17.35 11.52 16.07
N VAL A 110 18.05 10.64 16.81
CA VAL A 110 17.43 9.68 17.74
C VAL A 110 18.20 9.72 19.05
N ARG A 111 17.49 9.89 20.18
CA ARG A 111 18.08 9.95 21.53
C ARG A 111 19.24 10.96 21.66
N GLY A 112 19.15 12.08 20.92
CA GLY A 112 20.14 13.16 20.97
C GLY A 112 21.40 12.96 20.10
N ALA A 113 21.45 11.90 19.28
CA ALA A 113 22.52 11.65 18.34
C ALA A 113 21.98 11.39 16.91
N VAL A 114 22.84 11.59 15.91
CA VAL A 114 22.52 11.30 14.51
C VAL A 114 22.75 9.83 14.23
N HIS A 115 21.78 9.16 13.65
CA HIS A 115 21.84 7.74 13.30
C HIS A 115 21.25 7.48 11.91
N ASP A 116 21.75 6.45 11.26
CA ASP A 116 21.06 5.74 10.20
C ASP A 116 20.13 4.70 10.86
N VAL A 117 18.85 4.67 10.54
CA VAL A 117 17.89 3.91 11.34
C VAL A 117 16.96 3.06 10.48
N PHE A 118 16.88 1.77 10.80
CA PHE A 118 15.77 0.92 10.39
C PHE A 118 14.63 0.99 11.41
N PHE A 119 13.40 1.11 10.93
CA PHE A 119 12.21 0.99 11.76
C PHE A 119 11.42 -0.24 11.32
N VAL A 120 11.01 -1.04 12.29
CA VAL A 120 10.19 -2.23 12.08
C VAL A 120 8.97 -2.20 12.99
N THR A 121 7.87 -2.82 12.55
CA THR A 121 6.70 -3.09 13.39
C THR A 121 6.51 -4.61 13.47
N THR A 122 6.53 -5.15 14.68
CA THR A 122 6.34 -6.58 14.92
C THR A 122 4.86 -6.96 14.73
N THR A 123 4.60 -8.25 14.58
CA THR A 123 3.23 -8.79 14.41
C THR A 123 2.28 -8.45 15.55
N TYR A 124 2.81 -8.16 16.73
CA TYR A 124 2.00 -7.70 17.87
C TYR A 124 2.05 -6.19 18.10
N GLY A 125 2.50 -5.41 17.09
CA GLY A 125 2.42 -3.96 17.07
C GLY A 125 3.53 -3.24 17.86
N ARG A 126 4.55 -3.94 18.39
CA ARG A 126 5.75 -3.26 18.86
C ARG A 126 6.45 -2.60 17.68
N THR A 127 6.91 -1.38 17.86
CA THR A 127 7.71 -0.68 16.85
C THR A 127 9.08 -0.39 17.42
N GLU A 128 10.13 -0.73 16.68
CA GLU A 128 11.51 -0.62 17.11
C GLU A 128 12.30 0.24 16.13
N ALA A 129 13.14 1.15 16.67
CA ALA A 129 14.16 1.88 15.92
C ALA A 129 15.50 1.19 16.15
N ILE A 130 16.17 0.81 15.08
CA ILE A 130 17.39 0.01 15.08
C ILE A 130 18.48 0.79 14.37
N ASP A 131 19.57 1.06 15.06
CA ASP A 131 20.77 1.66 14.48
C ASP A 131 21.31 0.76 13.36
N ALA A 132 21.34 1.25 12.15
CA ALA A 132 21.69 0.48 10.97
C ALA A 132 23.18 0.07 10.92
N SER A 133 24.03 0.73 11.72
CA SER A 133 25.46 0.46 11.77
C SER A 133 25.81 -0.55 12.86
N SER A 134 25.27 -0.39 14.07
CA SER A 134 25.56 -1.25 15.21
C SER A 134 24.57 -2.39 15.41
N GLY A 135 23.35 -2.30 14.83
CA GLY A 135 22.25 -3.23 15.11
C GLY A 135 21.60 -3.01 16.48
N ARG A 136 22.01 -1.98 17.22
CA ARG A 136 21.46 -1.69 18.54
C ARG A 136 20.06 -1.11 18.42
N VAL A 137 19.12 -1.60 19.23
CA VAL A 137 17.79 -0.99 19.36
C VAL A 137 17.90 0.31 20.14
N LEU A 138 17.56 1.42 19.48
CA LEU A 138 17.65 2.78 20.04
C LEU A 138 16.46 3.11 20.93
N TRP A 139 15.26 2.71 20.50
CA TRP A 139 14.04 2.80 21.28
C TRP A 139 13.01 1.73 20.86
N ARG A 140 12.05 1.46 21.74
CA ARG A 140 10.90 0.58 21.53
C ARG A 140 9.64 1.27 21.95
N TYR A 141 8.61 1.12 21.12
CA TYR A 141 7.24 1.40 21.47
C TYR A 141 6.50 0.08 21.67
N THR A 142 5.73 -0.04 22.76
CA THR A 142 4.84 -1.19 23.01
C THR A 142 3.41 -0.65 23.17
N PRO A 143 2.42 -1.16 22.41
CA PRO A 143 1.01 -0.78 22.59
C PRO A 143 0.51 -1.08 24.01
N ALA A 144 -0.33 -0.21 24.57
CA ALA A 144 -0.78 -0.31 25.96
C ALA A 144 -1.46 -1.65 26.30
N SER A 145 -2.19 -2.23 25.35
CA SER A 145 -2.89 -3.52 25.55
C SER A 145 -2.16 -4.71 24.95
N TYR A 146 -0.84 -4.60 24.73
CA TYR A 146 -0.01 -5.62 24.09
C TYR A 146 -0.27 -7.03 24.65
N SER A 147 -0.35 -7.19 25.96
CA SER A 147 -0.57 -8.49 26.61
C SER A 147 -1.92 -9.14 26.29
N SER A 148 -2.88 -8.37 25.78
CA SER A 148 -4.20 -8.92 25.45
C SER A 148 -4.21 -9.75 24.17
N TRP A 149 -3.21 -9.57 23.30
CA TRP A 149 -3.14 -10.29 22.03
C TRP A 149 -1.78 -10.94 21.73
N ALA A 150 -0.73 -10.65 22.51
CA ALA A 150 0.58 -11.26 22.32
C ALA A 150 0.50 -12.80 22.43
N GLY A 151 1.04 -13.50 21.44
CA GLY A 151 0.98 -14.96 21.33
C GLY A 151 -0.36 -15.50 20.80
N THR A 152 -1.31 -14.64 20.38
CA THR A 152 -2.60 -15.06 19.78
C THR A 152 -2.60 -14.86 18.26
N ALA A 153 -3.67 -15.32 17.60
CA ALA A 153 -3.90 -15.09 16.18
C ALA A 153 -4.23 -13.62 15.82
N GLN A 154 -4.46 -12.74 16.81
CA GLN A 154 -4.73 -11.33 16.57
C GLN A 154 -3.42 -10.57 16.33
N ILE A 155 -3.05 -10.40 15.07
CA ILE A 155 -1.77 -9.89 14.59
C ILE A 155 -1.93 -8.76 13.59
N THR A 156 -0.84 -8.05 13.31
CA THR A 156 -0.68 -7.16 12.15
C THR A 156 0.54 -7.59 11.34
N THR A 157 0.49 -7.39 10.02
CA THR A 157 1.64 -7.58 9.11
C THR A 157 1.92 -6.29 8.33
N ALA A 158 1.50 -5.15 8.88
CA ALA A 158 1.65 -3.86 8.24
C ALA A 158 3.08 -3.34 8.34
N THR A 159 3.68 -3.00 7.21
CA THR A 159 4.91 -2.21 7.17
C THR A 159 4.61 -0.79 7.65
N PRO A 160 5.43 -0.20 8.52
CA PRO A 160 5.28 1.18 8.94
C PRO A 160 5.54 2.16 7.79
N ALA A 161 5.18 3.43 7.98
CA ALA A 161 5.44 4.51 7.05
C ALA A 161 6.08 5.69 7.77
N ALA A 162 7.06 6.36 7.14
CA ALA A 162 7.62 7.62 7.64
C ALA A 162 6.97 8.82 6.96
N ASP A 163 6.92 9.95 7.66
CA ASP A 163 6.54 11.23 7.07
C ASP A 163 7.70 11.83 6.25
N PRO A 164 7.42 12.68 5.25
CA PRO A 164 8.47 13.35 4.47
C PRO A 164 9.35 14.29 5.30
N GLY A 165 8.84 14.77 6.43
CA GLY A 165 9.60 15.59 7.39
C GLY A 165 10.58 14.78 8.22
N ARG A 166 10.58 13.45 8.12
CA ARG A 166 11.51 12.54 8.81
C ARG A 166 11.46 12.65 10.33
N GLN A 167 10.31 13.09 10.87
CA GLN A 167 10.09 13.30 12.30
C GLN A 167 9.16 12.25 12.91
N TRP A 168 8.36 11.58 12.08
CA TRP A 168 7.29 10.71 12.53
C TRP A 168 7.25 9.38 11.78
N ILE A 169 6.96 8.33 12.54
CA ILE A 169 6.66 6.99 12.02
C ILE A 169 5.19 6.69 12.30
N TYR A 170 4.48 6.19 11.31
CA TYR A 170 3.13 5.65 11.47
C TYR A 170 3.21 4.13 11.50
N ALA A 171 2.61 3.54 12.51
CA ALA A 171 2.64 2.10 12.74
C ALA A 171 1.25 1.56 13.09
N ALA A 172 1.00 0.28 12.81
CA ALA A 172 -0.24 -0.39 13.13
C ALA A 172 -0.12 -1.27 14.37
N SER A 173 -1.24 -1.48 15.06
CA SER A 173 -1.34 -2.48 16.13
C SER A 173 -2.58 -3.35 15.99
N PRO A 174 -2.57 -4.59 16.55
CA PRO A 174 -3.66 -5.55 16.43
C PRO A 174 -5.01 -5.09 17.01
N ASP A 175 -5.03 -4.03 17.84
CA ASP A 175 -6.27 -3.42 18.34
C ASP A 175 -6.97 -2.52 17.29
N GLY A 176 -6.54 -2.63 16.03
CA GLY A 176 -7.14 -1.89 14.91
C GLY A 176 -6.80 -0.41 14.90
N ARG A 177 -5.67 -0.01 15.50
CA ARG A 177 -5.23 1.38 15.55
C ARG A 177 -3.98 1.63 14.73
N ILE A 178 -3.90 2.86 14.22
CA ILE A 178 -2.68 3.47 13.72
C ILE A 178 -2.16 4.43 14.78
N GLN A 179 -0.87 4.36 15.09
CA GLN A 179 -0.19 5.30 15.98
C GLN A 179 0.85 6.13 15.23
N LYS A 180 0.98 7.39 15.61
CA LYS A 180 2.04 8.30 15.19
C LYS A 180 3.09 8.34 16.28
N LEU A 181 4.31 7.90 15.93
CA LEU A 181 5.45 7.78 16.84
C LEU A 181 6.54 8.77 16.44
N SER A 182 7.17 9.41 17.42
CA SER A 182 8.33 10.26 17.18
C SER A 182 9.53 9.44 16.70
N VAL A 183 10.20 9.86 15.64
CA VAL A 183 11.48 9.28 15.19
C VAL A 183 12.53 9.39 16.30
N ALA A 184 12.53 10.49 17.04
CA ALA A 184 13.57 10.79 18.03
C ALA A 184 13.57 9.82 19.23
N ASP A 185 12.41 9.35 19.67
CA ASP A 185 12.30 8.60 20.93
C ASP A 185 11.14 7.60 21.02
N GLY A 186 10.32 7.50 19.98
CA GLY A 186 9.20 6.57 19.93
C GLY A 186 7.96 7.01 20.73
N HIS A 187 7.91 8.24 21.28
CA HIS A 187 6.72 8.70 21.99
C HIS A 187 5.53 8.84 21.06
N VAL A 188 4.32 8.63 21.59
CA VAL A 188 3.07 8.64 20.83
C VAL A 188 2.50 10.04 20.78
N ALA A 189 2.34 10.60 19.57
CA ALA A 189 1.63 11.86 19.36
C ALA A 189 0.12 11.69 19.29
N TRP A 190 -0.35 10.63 18.61
CA TRP A 190 -1.76 10.27 18.54
C TRP A 190 -1.96 8.79 18.21
N ARG A 191 -3.17 8.27 18.50
CA ARG A 191 -3.62 6.91 18.12
C ARG A 191 -5.06 6.99 17.62
N THR A 192 -5.33 6.38 16.47
CA THR A 192 -6.67 6.41 15.86
C THR A 192 -7.09 5.02 15.41
N ARG A 193 -8.31 4.65 15.72
CA ARG A 193 -8.94 3.39 15.31
C ARG A 193 -9.40 3.48 13.87
N ILE A 194 -9.17 2.41 13.08
CA ILE A 194 -9.60 2.28 11.68
C ILE A 194 -10.49 1.05 11.44
N THR A 195 -10.82 0.30 12.49
CA THR A 195 -11.83 -0.76 12.49
C THR A 195 -12.62 -0.74 13.79
N LEU A 196 -13.89 -1.10 13.75
CA LEU A 196 -14.72 -1.28 14.96
C LEU A 196 -14.64 -2.71 15.50
N LEU A 197 -14.09 -3.66 14.74
CA LEU A 197 -14.01 -5.07 15.11
C LEU A 197 -12.60 -5.64 14.89
N PRO A 198 -11.58 -5.17 15.65
CA PRO A 198 -10.18 -5.55 15.44
C PRO A 198 -9.89 -7.05 15.68
N SER A 199 -10.79 -7.77 16.35
CA SER A 199 -10.68 -9.24 16.50
C SER A 199 -11.05 -10.03 15.23
N LYS A 200 -11.62 -9.36 14.23
CA LYS A 200 -12.02 -9.93 12.94
C LYS A 200 -11.39 -9.20 11.77
N GLU A 201 -11.13 -7.91 11.90
CA GLU A 201 -10.56 -7.06 10.86
C GLU A 201 -9.09 -6.76 11.16
N LYS A 202 -8.20 -7.37 10.37
CA LYS A 202 -6.74 -7.26 10.46
C LYS A 202 -6.25 -6.05 9.66
N ILE A 203 -5.27 -5.32 10.18
CA ILE A 203 -4.45 -4.41 9.38
C ILE A 203 -3.29 -5.23 8.81
N ALA A 204 -3.46 -5.73 7.59
CA ALA A 204 -2.52 -6.67 6.96
C ALA A 204 -1.50 -5.98 6.06
N SER A 205 -1.94 -4.95 5.34
CA SER A 205 -1.16 -4.29 4.29
C SER A 205 -0.29 -3.17 4.85
N ALA A 206 0.74 -2.81 4.10
CA ALA A 206 1.62 -1.70 4.41
C ALA A 206 0.86 -0.36 4.50
N LEU A 207 1.19 0.44 5.51
CA LEU A 207 0.68 1.81 5.61
C LEU A 207 1.26 2.67 4.50
N ASN A 208 0.45 3.56 3.93
CA ASN A 208 0.91 4.53 2.96
C ASN A 208 0.86 5.97 3.51
N TYR A 209 1.67 6.83 2.94
CA TYR A 209 1.64 8.27 3.22
C TYR A 209 1.59 9.04 1.90
N TRP A 210 0.62 9.94 1.78
CA TRP A 210 0.51 10.81 0.62
C TRP A 210 -0.14 12.14 1.00
N ASN A 211 0.49 13.24 0.60
CA ASN A 211 -0.05 14.60 0.73
C ASN A 211 -0.69 14.92 2.10
N GLY A 212 0.04 14.63 3.18
CA GLY A 212 -0.43 14.89 4.55
C GLY A 212 -1.44 13.88 5.10
N HIS A 213 -1.68 12.76 4.41
CA HIS A 213 -2.58 11.70 4.83
C HIS A 213 -1.83 10.40 5.06
N VAL A 214 -2.19 9.71 6.14
CA VAL A 214 -1.86 8.30 6.34
C VAL A 214 -3.00 7.48 5.78
N ILE A 215 -2.68 6.49 4.94
CA ILE A 215 -3.65 5.62 4.28
C ILE A 215 -3.43 4.20 4.81
N ALA A 216 -4.49 3.61 5.33
CA ALA A 216 -4.47 2.26 5.88
C ALA A 216 -5.65 1.44 5.35
N THR A 217 -5.45 0.12 5.26
CA THR A 217 -6.49 -0.80 4.79
C THR A 217 -6.69 -1.95 5.78
N THR A 218 -7.87 -2.56 5.74
CA THR A 218 -8.21 -3.72 6.56
C THR A 218 -8.60 -4.93 5.71
N GLY A 219 -8.49 -6.11 6.29
CA GLY A 219 -8.97 -7.37 5.76
C GLY A 219 -9.28 -8.36 6.88
N GLY A 220 -9.50 -9.63 6.54
CA GLY A 220 -9.72 -10.70 7.49
C GLY A 220 -8.43 -11.24 8.11
N TYR A 221 -8.57 -12.13 9.10
CA TYR A 221 -7.50 -13.00 9.57
C TYR A 221 -7.50 -14.31 8.77
N ILE A 222 -6.41 -15.06 8.85
CA ILE A 222 -6.33 -16.41 8.26
C ILE A 222 -7.52 -17.27 8.73
N GLY A 223 -8.14 -17.97 7.78
CA GLY A 223 -9.35 -18.78 8.03
C GLY A 223 -10.66 -18.03 7.85
N ASP A 224 -10.61 -16.77 7.42
CA ASP A 224 -11.74 -15.95 6.94
C ASP A 224 -13.02 -16.04 7.79
N ALA A 225 -12.84 -15.96 9.13
CA ALA A 225 -13.96 -16.05 10.06
C ALA A 225 -14.78 -14.73 10.06
N PRO A 226 -15.99 -14.70 9.46
CA PRO A 226 -16.81 -13.51 9.39
C PRO A 226 -17.27 -13.03 10.78
N PRO A 227 -17.79 -11.79 10.90
CA PRO A 227 -17.89 -10.76 9.86
C PRO A 227 -16.62 -9.89 9.78
N TYR A 228 -16.15 -9.60 8.57
CA TYR A 228 -15.08 -8.62 8.31
C TYR A 228 -15.29 -7.99 6.94
N GLN A 229 -14.58 -6.90 6.61
CA GLN A 229 -14.49 -6.36 5.26
C GLN A 229 -13.25 -5.48 5.08
N GLY A 230 -12.96 -5.14 3.83
CA GLY A 230 -11.93 -4.17 3.49
C GLY A 230 -12.40 -2.73 3.74
N HIS A 231 -11.62 -1.97 4.50
CA HIS A 231 -11.74 -0.52 4.61
C HIS A 231 -10.53 0.14 3.97
N VAL A 232 -10.72 1.30 3.34
CA VAL A 232 -9.65 2.26 3.05
C VAL A 232 -9.88 3.46 3.95
N ALA A 233 -9.03 3.64 4.94
CA ALA A 233 -9.12 4.73 5.91
C ALA A 233 -8.06 5.79 5.63
N LEU A 234 -8.46 7.06 5.51
CA LEU A 234 -7.59 8.22 5.40
C LEU A 234 -7.57 8.98 6.71
N LEU A 235 -6.37 9.18 7.27
CA LEU A 235 -6.17 9.93 8.50
C LEU A 235 -5.32 11.18 8.21
N ALA A 236 -5.68 12.31 8.82
CA ALA A 236 -4.82 13.49 8.82
C ALA A 236 -3.51 13.17 9.57
N ALA A 237 -2.38 13.21 8.89
CA ALA A 237 -1.08 12.85 9.46
C ALA A 237 -0.69 13.74 10.66
N THR A 238 -1.17 14.99 10.71
CA THR A 238 -0.90 15.92 11.80
C THR A 238 -1.66 15.56 13.07
N SER A 239 -2.98 15.33 12.99
CA SER A 239 -3.88 15.18 14.14
C SER A 239 -4.38 13.76 14.40
N GLY A 240 -4.20 12.84 13.46
CA GLY A 240 -4.79 11.51 13.50
C GLY A 240 -6.30 11.47 13.26
N LYS A 241 -6.92 12.63 12.91
CA LYS A 241 -8.36 12.65 12.62
C LYS A 241 -8.67 11.72 11.43
N LEU A 242 -9.62 10.83 11.61
CA LEU A 242 -10.17 10.02 10.52
C LEU A 242 -10.98 10.95 9.61
N LEU A 243 -10.51 11.13 8.39
CA LEU A 243 -11.07 12.07 7.41
C LEU A 243 -12.10 11.40 6.51
N SER A 244 -11.81 10.18 6.08
CA SER A 244 -12.65 9.43 5.15
C SER A 244 -12.46 7.94 5.35
N VAL A 245 -13.52 7.19 5.08
CA VAL A 245 -13.51 5.72 5.02
C VAL A 245 -14.27 5.29 3.79
N TRP A 246 -13.64 4.49 2.95
CA TRP A 246 -14.33 3.72 1.92
C TRP A 246 -14.43 2.26 2.37
N ASN A 247 -15.61 1.66 2.22
CA ASN A 247 -15.88 0.27 2.58
C ASN A 247 -16.00 -0.57 1.30
N SER A 248 -15.36 -1.72 1.22
CA SER A 248 -15.42 -2.61 0.05
C SER A 248 -16.81 -3.18 -0.19
N LEU A 249 -17.55 -3.40 0.89
CA LEU A 249 -18.96 -3.73 0.91
C LEU A 249 -19.74 -2.59 1.56
N CYS A 250 -20.97 -2.33 1.14
CA CYS A 250 -21.73 -1.15 1.55
C CYS A 250 -20.99 0.17 1.25
N SER A 251 -20.33 0.30 0.09
CA SER A 251 -19.46 1.43 -0.26
C SER A 251 -20.21 2.78 -0.41
N ASN A 252 -21.51 2.78 -0.32
CA ASN A 252 -22.33 3.98 -0.16
C ASN A 252 -22.37 4.54 1.28
N ARG A 253 -21.70 3.88 2.24
CA ARG A 253 -21.57 4.31 3.63
C ARG A 253 -20.13 4.79 3.84
N HIS A 254 -19.93 6.10 3.95
CA HIS A 254 -18.60 6.75 3.98
C HIS A 254 -18.08 6.99 5.41
N GLN A 255 -18.31 6.06 6.30
CA GLN A 255 -17.89 6.14 7.70
C GLN A 255 -17.39 4.77 8.16
N LEU A 256 -16.71 4.75 9.28
CA LEU A 256 -16.35 3.49 9.93
C LEU A 256 -17.61 2.78 10.41
N ILE A 257 -17.79 1.54 9.98
CA ILE A 257 -18.98 0.73 10.28
C ILE A 257 -18.56 -0.59 10.92
N SER A 258 -19.47 -1.20 11.69
CA SER A 258 -19.35 -2.60 12.05
C SER A 258 -19.60 -3.45 10.81
N PRO A 259 -18.73 -4.42 10.47
CA PRO A 259 -18.93 -5.30 9.31
C PRO A 259 -20.27 -6.01 9.34
N SER A 260 -20.74 -6.42 10.53
CA SER A 260 -22.05 -7.08 10.71
C SER A 260 -23.26 -6.20 10.36
N SER A 261 -23.06 -4.90 10.17
CA SER A 261 -24.14 -3.99 9.73
C SER A 261 -24.35 -3.95 8.21
N CYS A 262 -23.52 -4.65 7.44
CA CYS A 262 -23.73 -4.92 6.01
C CYS A 262 -24.41 -6.28 5.83
N ALA A 263 -25.13 -6.43 4.72
CA ALA A 263 -25.80 -7.71 4.39
C ALA A 263 -24.81 -8.81 3.99
N ALA A 264 -23.54 -8.45 3.75
CA ALA A 264 -22.48 -9.36 3.34
C ALA A 264 -21.19 -9.06 4.11
N SER A 265 -20.31 -10.04 4.12
CA SER A 265 -18.98 -10.04 4.72
C SER A 265 -17.93 -10.29 3.64
N ASP A 266 -16.67 -10.30 4.00
CA ASP A 266 -15.48 -10.58 3.19
C ASP A 266 -14.98 -9.35 2.41
N SER A 267 -14.48 -9.52 1.19
CA SER A 267 -13.97 -8.41 0.35
C SER A 267 -12.80 -7.64 1.01
N ALA A 268 -11.84 -8.39 1.57
CA ALA A 268 -10.65 -7.88 2.24
C ALA A 268 -9.75 -7.05 1.31
N ILE A 269 -9.04 -6.07 1.87
CA ILE A 269 -7.94 -5.36 1.19
C ILE A 269 -6.65 -5.71 1.93
N TRP A 270 -5.99 -6.79 1.53
CA TRP A 270 -4.91 -7.40 2.28
C TRP A 270 -3.62 -7.63 1.49
N GLY A 271 -3.62 -7.38 0.20
CA GLY A 271 -2.39 -7.41 -0.61
C GLY A 271 -1.29 -6.54 0.00
N ARG A 272 -0.04 -7.00 -0.07
CA ARG A 272 1.11 -6.46 0.69
C ARG A 272 1.30 -4.95 0.58
N ALA A 273 1.12 -4.39 -0.60
CA ALA A 273 1.32 -2.96 -0.84
C ALA A 273 0.17 -2.07 -0.32
N GLY A 274 -1.00 -2.65 0.00
CA GLY A 274 -2.18 -1.91 0.44
C GLY A 274 -2.72 -1.00 -0.65
N ALA A 275 -3.15 0.20 -0.27
CA ALA A 275 -3.57 1.22 -1.23
C ALA A 275 -2.37 1.81 -1.96
N VAL A 276 -2.40 1.77 -3.28
CA VAL A 276 -1.38 2.32 -4.19
C VAL A 276 -1.82 3.70 -4.65
N VAL A 277 -0.92 4.67 -4.62
CA VAL A 277 -1.22 6.04 -5.06
C VAL A 277 -0.72 6.25 -6.49
N ASP A 278 -1.61 6.65 -7.38
CA ASP A 278 -1.21 7.30 -8.63
C ASP A 278 -0.72 8.73 -8.30
N THR A 279 0.57 8.89 -8.19
CA THR A 279 1.18 10.15 -7.72
C THR A 279 0.97 11.33 -8.68
N ALA A 280 0.60 11.07 -9.94
CA ALA A 280 0.27 12.13 -10.89
C ALA A 280 -1.11 12.75 -10.62
N THR A 281 -2.04 11.98 -10.05
CA THR A 281 -3.43 12.42 -9.84
C THR A 281 -3.86 12.41 -8.37
N GLY A 282 -3.08 11.77 -7.49
CA GLY A 282 -3.43 11.51 -6.10
C GLY A 282 -4.50 10.42 -5.90
N ARG A 283 -4.99 9.80 -6.98
CA ARG A 283 -6.02 8.76 -6.91
C ARG A 283 -5.45 7.49 -6.29
N LEU A 284 -6.34 6.72 -5.65
CA LEU A 284 -5.95 5.48 -4.97
C LEU A 284 -6.42 4.27 -5.78
N LEU A 285 -5.56 3.26 -5.87
CA LEU A 285 -5.92 1.95 -6.40
C LEU A 285 -5.84 0.93 -5.27
N VAL A 286 -6.86 0.08 -5.19
CA VAL A 286 -6.89 -1.09 -4.29
C VAL A 286 -7.41 -2.30 -5.04
N ALA A 287 -7.09 -3.49 -4.55
CA ALA A 287 -7.74 -4.73 -4.94
C ALA A 287 -8.45 -5.32 -3.73
N THR A 288 -9.62 -5.87 -3.96
CA THR A 288 -10.45 -6.55 -2.96
C THR A 288 -10.42 -8.06 -3.18
N GLY A 289 -10.49 -8.81 -2.09
CA GLY A 289 -10.62 -10.26 -2.12
C GLY A 289 -12.07 -10.72 -2.29
N ASN A 290 -12.27 -11.99 -2.00
CA ASN A 290 -13.55 -12.68 -2.08
C ASN A 290 -14.66 -11.86 -1.43
N GLY A 291 -15.83 -11.92 -2.00
CA GLY A 291 -17.00 -11.21 -1.52
C GLY A 291 -17.98 -10.92 -2.64
N PRO A 292 -19.23 -10.60 -2.32
CA PRO A 292 -20.23 -10.32 -3.33
C PRO A 292 -19.87 -9.08 -4.16
N TRP A 293 -20.15 -9.17 -5.44
CA TRP A 293 -20.01 -8.07 -6.39
C TRP A 293 -21.35 -7.67 -7.01
N ASN A 294 -21.65 -6.38 -7.06
CA ASN A 294 -22.84 -5.86 -7.74
C ASN A 294 -22.53 -4.63 -8.63
N GLY A 295 -21.25 -4.21 -8.72
CA GLY A 295 -20.82 -3.08 -9.55
C GLY A 295 -21.28 -1.70 -9.07
N THR A 296 -21.88 -1.59 -7.89
CA THR A 296 -22.41 -0.34 -7.33
C THR A 296 -21.96 -0.08 -5.88
N THR A 297 -22.19 -1.03 -4.99
CA THR A 297 -21.91 -0.89 -3.55
C THR A 297 -21.06 -2.02 -2.97
N ASN A 298 -20.96 -3.15 -3.66
CA ASN A 298 -20.19 -4.32 -3.25
C ASN A 298 -19.15 -4.65 -4.32
N TRP A 299 -17.90 -4.76 -3.91
CA TRP A 299 -16.74 -4.80 -4.80
C TRP A 299 -15.84 -6.01 -4.54
N GLY A 300 -16.43 -7.20 -4.32
CA GLY A 300 -15.65 -8.44 -4.23
C GLY A 300 -14.82 -8.69 -5.49
N ASP A 301 -13.59 -9.19 -5.33
CA ASP A 301 -12.64 -9.54 -6.40
C ASP A 301 -12.48 -8.47 -7.49
N SER A 302 -12.27 -7.23 -7.06
CA SER A 302 -12.22 -6.09 -7.97
C SER A 302 -10.95 -5.26 -7.78
N THR A 303 -10.42 -4.71 -8.88
CA THR A 303 -9.49 -3.58 -8.84
C THR A 303 -10.30 -2.30 -8.86
N VAL A 304 -10.17 -1.47 -7.83
CA VAL A 304 -10.98 -0.27 -7.65
C VAL A 304 -10.11 0.97 -7.66
N LEU A 305 -10.50 1.96 -8.48
CA LEU A 305 -9.91 3.29 -8.53
C LEU A 305 -10.78 4.25 -7.72
N LEU A 306 -10.23 4.78 -6.65
CA LEU A 306 -10.87 5.74 -5.75
C LEU A 306 -10.40 7.17 -6.01
N SER A 307 -11.22 8.14 -5.64
CA SER A 307 -10.78 9.53 -5.52
C SER A 307 -9.66 9.68 -4.48
N SER A 308 -8.89 10.76 -4.55
CA SER A 308 -7.74 11.02 -3.67
C SER A 308 -8.11 11.12 -2.18
N ASP A 309 -9.36 11.44 -1.89
CA ASP A 309 -9.94 11.46 -0.55
C ASP A 309 -10.68 10.15 -0.16
N ALA A 310 -10.60 9.13 -1.00
CA ALA A 310 -11.29 7.84 -0.86
C ALA A 310 -12.83 7.96 -0.70
N SER A 311 -13.45 9.07 -1.06
CA SER A 311 -14.90 9.27 -0.91
C SER A 311 -15.73 8.68 -2.04
N ARG A 312 -15.12 8.39 -3.20
CA ARG A 312 -15.85 7.95 -4.40
C ARG A 312 -15.10 6.87 -5.17
N VAL A 313 -15.84 5.90 -5.67
CA VAL A 313 -15.35 4.98 -6.72
C VAL A 313 -15.41 5.72 -8.05
N LEU A 314 -14.24 5.97 -8.63
CA LEU A 314 -14.09 6.63 -9.94
C LEU A 314 -14.16 5.60 -11.07
N GLY A 315 -13.63 4.41 -10.84
CA GLY A 315 -13.59 3.34 -11.82
C GLY A 315 -13.32 2.00 -11.16
N SER A 316 -13.58 0.92 -11.87
CA SER A 316 -13.29 -0.43 -11.41
C SER A 316 -13.08 -1.38 -12.58
N TRP A 317 -12.40 -2.46 -12.30
CA TRP A 317 -12.34 -3.63 -13.14
C TRP A 317 -12.59 -4.87 -12.29
N THR A 318 -13.44 -5.76 -12.76
CA THR A 318 -13.76 -7.04 -12.12
C THR A 318 -13.61 -8.14 -13.18
N PRO A 319 -12.98 -9.28 -12.90
CA PRO A 319 -12.87 -10.36 -13.88
C PRO A 319 -14.25 -10.93 -14.19
N THR A 320 -14.44 -11.43 -15.41
CA THR A 320 -15.69 -12.09 -15.83
C THR A 320 -15.96 -13.39 -15.06
N VAL A 321 -14.95 -13.95 -14.45
CA VAL A 321 -14.98 -15.16 -13.60
C VAL A 321 -15.11 -14.84 -12.10
N GLN A 322 -15.60 -13.66 -11.73
CA GLN A 322 -15.68 -13.23 -10.34
C GLN A 322 -16.46 -14.21 -9.44
N ALA A 323 -17.58 -14.73 -9.91
CA ALA A 323 -18.37 -15.71 -9.15
C ALA A 323 -17.63 -17.04 -8.91
N GLU A 324 -16.72 -17.43 -9.83
CA GLU A 324 -15.84 -18.58 -9.67
C GLU A 324 -14.75 -18.28 -8.64
N LEU A 325 -14.13 -17.09 -8.70
CA LEU A 325 -13.13 -16.66 -7.74
C LEU A 325 -13.71 -16.66 -6.32
N GLU A 326 -14.86 -16.04 -6.13
CA GLU A 326 -15.58 -16.00 -4.85
C GLU A 326 -15.87 -17.40 -4.29
N SER A 327 -16.44 -18.28 -5.11
CA SER A 327 -16.84 -19.60 -4.64
C SER A 327 -15.66 -20.55 -4.38
N SER A 328 -14.47 -20.24 -4.89
CA SER A 328 -13.27 -21.08 -4.82
C SER A 328 -12.18 -20.50 -3.91
N ASP A 329 -12.47 -19.42 -3.19
CA ASP A 329 -11.49 -18.69 -2.36
C ASP A 329 -10.23 -18.26 -3.14
N LEU A 330 -10.42 -17.75 -4.37
CA LEU A 330 -9.34 -17.32 -5.26
C LEU A 330 -9.18 -15.80 -5.28
N ASP A 331 -9.03 -15.20 -4.10
CA ASP A 331 -8.89 -13.75 -3.92
C ASP A 331 -8.08 -13.03 -5.00
N LEU A 332 -8.70 -12.10 -5.70
CA LEU A 332 -7.98 -11.12 -6.50
C LEU A 332 -7.18 -10.17 -5.60
N GLY A 333 -7.68 -9.87 -4.41
CA GLY A 333 -7.08 -8.99 -3.41
C GLY A 333 -5.88 -9.56 -2.66
N SER A 334 -5.46 -10.79 -2.94
CA SER A 334 -4.23 -11.38 -2.38
C SER A 334 -2.98 -10.59 -2.74
N THR A 335 -3.02 -9.82 -3.83
CA THR A 335 -1.98 -8.84 -4.18
C THR A 335 -2.59 -7.48 -4.52
N SER A 336 -1.80 -6.42 -4.34
CA SER A 336 -2.23 -5.06 -4.69
C SER A 336 -2.01 -4.76 -6.17
N PRO A 337 -2.75 -3.81 -6.76
CA PRO A 337 -2.46 -3.32 -8.11
C PRO A 337 -1.06 -2.72 -8.22
N VAL A 338 -0.46 -2.78 -9.39
CA VAL A 338 0.86 -2.20 -9.67
C VAL A 338 0.80 -1.29 -10.89
N LEU A 339 1.25 -0.05 -10.75
CA LEU A 339 1.33 0.93 -11.82
C LEU A 339 2.60 0.71 -12.65
N LEU A 340 2.45 0.43 -13.96
CA LEU A 340 3.59 0.28 -14.88
C LEU A 340 4.05 1.59 -15.53
N GLY A 341 3.33 2.70 -15.28
CA GLY A 341 3.47 3.92 -16.08
C GLY A 341 2.71 3.85 -17.40
N GLY A 342 2.63 4.98 -18.12
CA GLY A 342 1.94 5.05 -19.42
C GLY A 342 0.44 4.69 -19.39
N GLY A 343 -0.19 4.76 -18.23
CA GLY A 343 -1.61 4.42 -18.06
C GLY A 343 -1.89 2.91 -17.95
N TYR A 344 -0.89 2.08 -17.68
CA TYR A 344 -1.04 0.64 -17.50
C TYR A 344 -1.01 0.25 -16.01
N VAL A 345 -1.84 -0.73 -15.68
CA VAL A 345 -1.91 -1.36 -14.34
C VAL A 345 -1.82 -2.86 -14.49
N VAL A 346 -1.14 -3.51 -13.57
CA VAL A 346 -1.14 -4.97 -13.44
C VAL A 346 -1.89 -5.36 -12.18
N GLN A 347 -2.73 -6.39 -12.28
CA GLN A 347 -3.42 -7.04 -11.16
C GLN A 347 -3.24 -8.55 -11.24
N GLY A 348 -2.74 -9.15 -10.18
CA GLY A 348 -2.67 -10.60 -9.97
C GLY A 348 -3.78 -11.11 -9.05
N GLY A 349 -3.68 -12.36 -8.61
CA GLY A 349 -4.61 -13.00 -7.68
C GLY A 349 -4.23 -14.44 -7.35
N LYS A 350 -4.94 -15.08 -6.42
CA LYS A 350 -4.79 -16.51 -6.08
C LYS A 350 -5.08 -17.46 -7.26
N ASP A 351 -5.73 -16.98 -8.32
CA ASP A 351 -6.02 -17.80 -9.50
C ASP A 351 -4.81 -18.04 -10.42
N GLY A 352 -3.61 -17.71 -9.98
CA GLY A 352 -2.39 -17.91 -10.75
C GLY A 352 -2.29 -17.07 -12.02
N LYS A 353 -3.04 -15.97 -12.10
CA LYS A 353 -3.06 -15.07 -13.27
C LYS A 353 -2.54 -13.68 -12.94
N VAL A 354 -1.92 -13.07 -13.93
CA VAL A 354 -1.52 -11.67 -13.94
C VAL A 354 -2.21 -10.99 -15.11
N ARG A 355 -2.95 -9.93 -14.85
CA ARG A 355 -3.77 -9.22 -15.84
C ARG A 355 -3.24 -7.82 -16.08
N LEU A 356 -3.00 -7.48 -17.33
CA LEU A 356 -2.65 -6.13 -17.76
C LEU A 356 -3.94 -5.36 -18.03
N LEU A 357 -4.11 -4.24 -17.37
CA LEU A 357 -5.26 -3.34 -17.45
C LEU A 357 -4.82 -1.97 -17.99
N SER A 358 -5.76 -1.20 -18.49
CA SER A 358 -5.57 0.22 -18.79
C SER A 358 -6.34 1.06 -17.76
N LEU A 359 -5.69 2.05 -17.16
CA LEU A 359 -6.33 3.00 -16.23
C LEU A 359 -7.54 3.70 -16.84
N SER A 360 -7.45 4.06 -18.12
CA SER A 360 -8.57 4.71 -18.83
C SER A 360 -9.78 3.78 -19.00
N LYS A 361 -9.56 2.47 -19.03
CA LYS A 361 -10.62 1.46 -19.17
C LYS A 361 -11.22 1.01 -17.84
N LEU A 362 -10.65 1.41 -16.70
CA LEU A 362 -11.30 1.25 -15.41
C LEU A 362 -12.57 2.13 -15.31
N LEU A 363 -12.64 3.20 -16.12
CA LEU A 363 -13.82 4.07 -16.23
C LEU A 363 -14.78 3.59 -17.34
N PRO A 364 -16.12 3.59 -17.12
CA PRO A 364 -16.81 3.80 -15.87
C PRO A 364 -16.79 2.57 -14.96
N ARG A 365 -17.10 2.78 -13.67
CA ARG A 365 -17.20 1.73 -12.64
C ARG A 365 -18.25 0.66 -12.98
N GLY A 366 -18.13 -0.52 -12.37
CA GLY A 366 -19.13 -1.59 -12.45
C GLY A 366 -19.07 -2.42 -13.74
N ARG A 367 -17.93 -2.41 -14.44
CA ARG A 367 -17.70 -3.27 -15.62
C ARG A 367 -16.93 -4.52 -15.25
N THR A 368 -17.22 -5.61 -15.96
CA THR A 368 -16.49 -6.86 -15.93
C THR A 368 -15.68 -7.06 -17.22
N GLY A 369 -14.51 -7.72 -17.10
CA GLY A 369 -13.65 -8.04 -18.24
C GLY A 369 -12.98 -6.81 -18.89
N GLY A 370 -12.46 -7.00 -20.11
CA GLY A 370 -11.82 -5.93 -20.87
C GLY A 370 -10.35 -5.70 -20.52
N GLN A 371 -9.70 -6.66 -19.82
CA GLN A 371 -8.24 -6.67 -19.65
C GLN A 371 -7.54 -6.74 -21.02
N LEU A 372 -6.37 -6.08 -21.10
CA LEU A 372 -5.58 -6.03 -22.34
C LEU A 372 -4.85 -7.36 -22.61
N GLN A 373 -4.46 -8.04 -21.53
CA GLN A 373 -3.74 -9.31 -21.57
C GLN A 373 -3.92 -10.05 -20.25
N THR A 374 -3.91 -11.37 -20.32
CA THR A 374 -3.79 -12.28 -19.18
C THR A 374 -2.59 -13.18 -19.42
N ILE A 375 -1.71 -13.30 -18.43
CA ILE A 375 -0.58 -14.22 -18.40
C ILE A 375 -0.66 -15.04 -17.11
N SER A 376 0.05 -16.15 -17.01
CA SER A 376 0.20 -16.88 -15.75
C SER A 376 1.24 -16.22 -14.85
N THR A 377 1.11 -16.41 -13.54
CA THR A 377 2.18 -16.19 -12.56
C THR A 377 3.36 -17.13 -12.86
N PRO A 378 4.55 -16.94 -12.30
CA PRO A 378 5.73 -17.76 -12.64
C PRO A 378 5.52 -19.27 -12.47
N GLY A 379 4.82 -19.68 -11.40
CA GLY A 379 4.48 -21.07 -11.13
C GLY A 379 3.07 -21.47 -11.56
N ALA A 380 2.27 -20.56 -12.08
CA ALA A 380 0.83 -20.70 -12.28
C ALA A 380 0.08 -21.05 -10.96
N THR A 381 0.61 -20.57 -9.83
CA THR A 381 0.11 -20.72 -8.47
C THR A 381 -0.36 -19.37 -7.92
N ASP A 382 -0.85 -19.41 -6.70
CA ASP A 382 -1.36 -18.22 -5.97
C ASP A 382 -0.32 -17.11 -5.92
N LEU A 383 -0.76 -15.87 -6.11
CA LEU A 383 0.08 -14.69 -6.00
C LEU A 383 -0.27 -13.90 -4.74
N PHE A 384 0.62 -13.97 -3.74
CA PHE A 384 0.53 -13.22 -2.48
C PHE A 384 1.50 -12.06 -2.39
N THR A 385 2.39 -11.92 -3.36
CA THR A 385 3.49 -10.98 -3.34
C THR A 385 3.12 -9.68 -4.06
N ALA A 386 3.77 -8.59 -3.70
CA ALA A 386 3.69 -7.34 -4.46
C ALA A 386 4.74 -7.35 -5.57
N PRO A 387 4.35 -7.27 -6.85
CA PRO A 387 5.30 -7.21 -7.95
C PRO A 387 6.21 -5.98 -7.89
N ALA A 388 7.39 -6.05 -8.52
CA ALA A 388 8.26 -4.89 -8.68
C ALA A 388 8.22 -4.35 -10.12
N VAL A 389 8.25 -3.02 -10.24
CA VAL A 389 8.32 -2.30 -11.53
C VAL A 389 9.61 -1.50 -11.59
N TRP A 390 10.38 -1.68 -12.63
CA TRP A 390 11.65 -0.99 -12.80
C TRP A 390 11.74 -0.35 -14.19
N HIS A 391 12.10 0.93 -14.21
CA HIS A 391 12.32 1.67 -15.45
C HIS A 391 13.80 1.84 -15.69
N ALA A 392 14.33 1.17 -16.70
CA ALA A 392 15.74 1.24 -17.04
C ALA A 392 15.98 0.96 -18.52
N GLY A 393 16.97 1.65 -19.09
CA GLY A 393 17.36 1.48 -20.49
C GLY A 393 16.20 1.72 -21.47
N GLY A 394 15.30 2.68 -21.18
CA GLY A 394 14.12 2.98 -21.99
C GLY A 394 13.03 1.90 -21.95
N ARG A 395 13.12 0.94 -21.05
CA ARG A 395 12.17 -0.18 -20.89
C ARG A 395 11.50 -0.12 -19.53
N THR A 396 10.24 -0.58 -19.48
CA THR A 396 9.53 -0.89 -18.24
C THR A 396 9.60 -2.40 -18.00
N TRP A 397 10.17 -2.78 -16.87
CA TRP A 397 10.28 -4.16 -16.40
C TRP A 397 9.24 -4.43 -15.32
N LEU A 398 8.67 -5.61 -15.33
CA LEU A 398 7.81 -6.16 -14.30
C LEU A 398 8.44 -7.45 -13.77
N PHE A 399 8.67 -7.54 -12.45
CA PHE A 399 9.13 -8.74 -11.77
C PHE A 399 8.02 -9.25 -10.88
N VAL A 400 7.70 -10.53 -11.00
CA VAL A 400 6.68 -11.22 -10.20
C VAL A 400 7.31 -12.47 -9.63
N ALA A 401 7.10 -12.70 -8.34
CA ALA A 401 7.48 -13.93 -7.66
C ALA A 401 6.24 -14.55 -7.00
N ASP A 402 6.16 -15.87 -7.05
CA ASP A 402 5.21 -16.69 -6.34
C ASP A 402 5.93 -17.80 -5.55
N ASP A 403 5.20 -18.74 -5.00
CA ASP A 403 5.75 -19.87 -4.21
C ASP A 403 6.46 -20.92 -5.05
N ALA A 404 6.47 -20.81 -6.38
CA ALA A 404 7.11 -21.74 -7.30
C ALA A 404 8.15 -21.09 -8.22
N GLY A 405 8.18 -19.75 -8.33
CA GLY A 405 9.11 -19.10 -9.24
C GLY A 405 9.21 -17.59 -9.14
N LEU A 406 10.17 -17.08 -9.91
CA LEU A 406 10.36 -15.65 -10.19
C LEU A 406 10.44 -15.48 -11.70
N ALA A 407 9.72 -14.50 -12.24
CA ALA A 407 9.81 -14.18 -13.66
C ALA A 407 9.82 -12.66 -13.90
N ALA A 408 10.39 -12.29 -15.06
CA ALA A 408 10.45 -10.92 -15.54
C ALA A 408 9.79 -10.79 -16.90
N TRP A 409 9.08 -9.68 -17.08
CA TRP A 409 8.52 -9.26 -18.36
C TRP A 409 8.94 -7.83 -18.68
N THR A 410 8.89 -7.47 -19.95
CA THR A 410 9.00 -6.08 -20.39
C THR A 410 7.68 -5.63 -21.00
N LEU A 411 7.28 -4.38 -20.74
CA LEU A 411 6.14 -3.76 -21.41
C LEU A 411 6.59 -3.21 -22.77
N SER A 412 5.97 -3.70 -23.84
CA SER A 412 6.24 -3.27 -25.22
C SER A 412 4.97 -3.34 -26.06
N GLY A 413 4.64 -2.24 -26.76
CA GLY A 413 3.43 -2.14 -27.59
C GLY A 413 2.14 -2.42 -26.81
N GLY A 414 2.07 -2.00 -25.56
CA GLY A 414 0.90 -2.24 -24.68
C GLY A 414 0.70 -3.70 -24.28
N ARG A 415 1.75 -4.52 -24.33
CA ARG A 415 1.72 -5.93 -23.93
C ARG A 415 2.95 -6.30 -23.09
N LEU A 416 2.75 -7.20 -22.14
CA LEU A 416 3.83 -7.83 -21.39
C LEU A 416 4.49 -8.91 -22.26
N ARG A 417 5.79 -8.80 -22.46
CA ARG A 417 6.62 -9.75 -23.20
C ARG A 417 7.53 -10.47 -22.22
N PRO A 418 7.56 -11.82 -22.20
CA PRO A 418 8.44 -12.56 -21.31
C PRO A 418 9.90 -12.25 -21.59
N ALA A 419 10.71 -12.11 -20.54
CA ALA A 419 12.13 -11.87 -20.62
C ALA A 419 12.93 -13.08 -20.09
N TRP A 420 12.67 -13.48 -18.86
CA TRP A 420 13.30 -14.64 -18.21
C TRP A 420 12.46 -15.13 -17.03
N SER A 421 12.73 -16.37 -16.58
CA SER A 421 12.11 -16.94 -15.39
C SER A 421 13.06 -17.91 -14.67
N THR A 422 12.81 -18.13 -13.40
CA THR A 422 13.46 -19.16 -12.56
C THR A 422 12.40 -19.98 -11.82
N LYS A 423 12.77 -21.15 -11.34
CA LYS A 423 11.90 -22.01 -10.51
C LYS A 423 12.17 -21.83 -9.01
N THR A 424 12.77 -20.74 -8.61
CA THR A 424 13.04 -20.45 -7.19
C THR A 424 11.87 -19.65 -6.62
N PRO A 425 11.20 -20.13 -5.57
CA PRO A 425 10.12 -19.41 -4.91
C PRO A 425 10.61 -18.08 -4.33
N GLY A 426 9.72 -17.11 -4.21
CA GLY A 426 10.09 -15.80 -3.67
C GLY A 426 8.94 -15.02 -3.08
N THR A 427 9.27 -14.16 -2.12
CA THR A 427 8.39 -13.11 -1.63
C THR A 427 8.42 -11.88 -2.57
N SER A 428 7.89 -10.74 -2.12
CA SER A 428 7.84 -9.54 -2.95
C SER A 428 9.23 -9.13 -3.46
N PRO A 429 9.49 -9.14 -4.79
CA PRO A 429 10.77 -8.71 -5.35
C PRO A 429 11.03 -7.23 -5.05
N VAL A 430 12.28 -6.88 -4.86
CA VAL A 430 12.75 -5.51 -4.67
C VAL A 430 13.85 -5.22 -5.67
N VAL A 431 13.77 -4.09 -6.39
CA VAL A 431 14.82 -3.63 -7.28
C VAL A 431 15.53 -2.42 -6.68
N ALA A 432 16.86 -2.49 -6.52
CA ALA A 432 17.64 -1.38 -6.02
C ALA A 432 19.11 -1.53 -6.46
N GLY A 433 19.81 -0.42 -6.72
CA GLY A 433 21.20 -0.46 -7.17
C GLY A 433 21.42 -1.24 -8.49
N GLY A 434 20.38 -1.36 -9.33
CA GLY A 434 20.45 -2.18 -10.55
C GLY A 434 20.48 -3.69 -10.30
N LEU A 435 20.01 -4.17 -9.14
CA LEU A 435 19.91 -5.57 -8.76
C LEU A 435 18.48 -5.91 -8.36
N VAL A 436 18.07 -7.19 -8.50
CA VAL A 436 16.80 -7.71 -7.99
C VAL A 436 17.07 -8.57 -6.77
N TYR A 437 16.38 -8.27 -5.67
CA TYR A 437 16.47 -8.98 -4.41
C TYR A 437 15.15 -9.71 -4.18
N VAL A 438 15.21 -11.00 -3.91
CA VAL A 438 14.01 -11.82 -3.66
C VAL A 438 14.29 -12.75 -2.47
N TYR A 439 13.52 -12.59 -1.42
CA TYR A 439 13.60 -13.47 -0.27
C TYR A 439 12.87 -14.78 -0.58
N ASN A 440 13.57 -15.89 -0.39
CA ASN A 440 12.98 -17.22 -0.52
C ASN A 440 12.32 -17.58 0.83
N PRO A 441 11.02 -17.85 0.89
CA PRO A 441 10.34 -18.20 2.14
C PRO A 441 10.91 -19.49 2.79
N ASN A 442 11.58 -20.34 2.04
CA ASN A 442 12.28 -21.52 2.57
C ASN A 442 13.68 -21.22 3.12
N GLY A 443 14.12 -19.97 3.02
CA GLY A 443 15.41 -19.48 3.50
C GLY A 443 16.32 -18.96 2.39
N GLY A 444 17.05 -17.88 2.72
CA GLY A 444 17.98 -17.19 1.84
C GLY A 444 17.39 -15.98 1.12
N LEU A 445 18.20 -14.97 0.92
CA LEU A 445 17.92 -13.81 0.08
C LEU A 445 18.69 -13.94 -1.23
N ASP A 446 17.99 -14.18 -2.31
CA ASP A 446 18.56 -14.32 -3.65
C ASP A 446 18.74 -12.95 -4.32
N ILE A 447 19.88 -12.75 -4.97
CA ILE A 447 20.23 -11.53 -5.70
C ILE A 447 20.44 -11.88 -7.17
N TYR A 448 19.73 -11.18 -8.07
CA TYR A 448 19.75 -11.46 -9.50
C TYR A 448 20.16 -10.23 -10.32
N ALA A 449 20.78 -10.48 -11.48
CA ALA A 449 20.93 -9.50 -12.54
C ALA A 449 19.57 -9.28 -13.23
N PRO A 450 19.01 -8.05 -13.23
CA PRO A 450 17.63 -7.82 -13.65
C PRO A 450 17.36 -8.12 -15.12
N ASN A 451 18.36 -7.94 -15.98
CA ASN A 451 18.21 -8.10 -17.43
C ASN A 451 18.24 -9.57 -17.91
N THR A 452 18.83 -10.48 -17.13
CA THR A 452 19.11 -11.85 -17.54
C THR A 452 18.56 -12.91 -16.61
N GLY A 453 18.17 -12.53 -15.39
CA GLY A 453 17.77 -13.48 -14.35
C GLY A 453 18.92 -14.33 -13.81
N LYS A 454 20.18 -13.98 -14.15
CA LYS A 454 21.34 -14.69 -13.60
C LYS A 454 21.40 -14.45 -12.09
N LYS A 455 21.32 -15.53 -11.30
CA LYS A 455 21.55 -15.47 -9.86
C LYS A 455 23.02 -15.14 -9.59
N LEU A 456 23.26 -14.05 -8.88
CA LEU A 456 24.60 -13.56 -8.51
C LEU A 456 25.04 -14.11 -7.16
N ARG A 457 24.11 -14.18 -6.22
CA ARG A 457 24.38 -14.60 -4.83
C ARG A 457 23.09 -15.05 -4.15
N THR A 458 23.22 -15.95 -3.18
CA THR A 458 22.24 -16.19 -2.11
C THR A 458 22.87 -15.79 -0.80
N LEU A 459 22.28 -14.82 -0.08
CA LEU A 459 22.69 -14.48 1.28
C LEU A 459 21.94 -15.41 2.24
N THR A 460 22.64 -15.86 3.29
CA THR A 460 22.07 -16.77 4.28
C THR A 460 21.01 -16.05 5.12
N ALA A 461 19.78 -16.55 5.12
CA ALA A 461 18.67 -16.12 5.98
C ALA A 461 17.88 -17.37 6.39
N ALA A 462 17.17 -17.34 7.51
CA ALA A 462 16.23 -18.39 7.87
C ALA A 462 14.97 -18.33 6.99
N GLY A 463 14.00 -19.21 7.21
CA GLY A 463 12.71 -19.16 6.54
C GLY A 463 11.86 -17.96 6.97
N GLY A 464 10.93 -17.60 6.14
CA GLY A 464 9.99 -16.50 6.38
C GLY A 464 8.65 -16.73 5.70
N HIS A 465 7.88 -15.66 5.53
CA HIS A 465 6.55 -15.74 4.94
C HIS A 465 6.36 -14.60 3.92
N TRP A 466 6.00 -13.39 4.36
CA TRP A 466 5.75 -12.25 3.47
C TRP A 466 6.80 -11.12 3.61
N ASN A 467 7.88 -11.39 4.29
CA ASN A 467 8.97 -10.46 4.50
C ASN A 467 9.58 -10.03 3.17
N SER A 468 10.06 -8.80 3.08
CA SER A 468 10.88 -8.33 1.96
C SER A 468 11.97 -7.39 2.42
N ALA A 469 13.05 -7.33 1.64
CA ALA A 469 14.23 -6.55 1.98
C ALA A 469 14.06 -5.05 1.71
N VAL A 470 14.84 -4.25 2.43
CA VAL A 470 15.15 -2.85 2.09
C VAL A 470 16.62 -2.72 1.79
N VAL A 471 16.98 -1.96 0.76
CA VAL A 471 18.37 -1.80 0.31
C VAL A 471 18.70 -0.32 0.23
N ALA A 472 19.53 0.16 1.15
CA ALA A 472 19.89 1.56 1.26
C ALA A 472 21.28 1.72 1.88
N GLU A 473 22.05 2.71 1.42
CA GLU A 473 23.33 3.16 2.00
C GLU A 473 24.32 2.01 2.31
N GLY A 474 24.56 1.12 1.33
CA GLY A 474 25.47 -0.01 1.46
C GLY A 474 24.96 -1.14 2.34
N ARG A 475 23.68 -1.14 2.70
CA ARG A 475 23.05 -2.12 3.60
C ARG A 475 21.85 -2.77 2.97
N ILE A 476 21.60 -4.03 3.31
CA ILE A 476 20.35 -4.76 3.06
C ILE A 476 19.80 -5.14 4.42
N ALA A 477 18.56 -4.76 4.71
CA ALA A 477 17.85 -5.18 5.91
C ALA A 477 16.72 -6.13 5.55
N LEU A 478 16.70 -7.34 6.12
CA LEU A 478 15.72 -8.38 5.89
C LEU A 478 15.23 -8.93 7.23
N PRO A 479 13.93 -8.75 7.58
CA PRO A 479 13.35 -9.46 8.70
C PRO A 479 13.07 -10.92 8.33
N GLU A 480 13.23 -11.83 9.31
CA GLU A 480 12.94 -13.25 9.19
C GLU A 480 11.68 -13.63 9.98
N GLY A 481 11.06 -14.75 9.65
CA GLY A 481 9.98 -15.38 10.38
C GLY A 481 8.60 -15.21 9.75
N ASP A 482 7.63 -15.91 10.32
CA ASP A 482 6.25 -16.04 9.88
C ASP A 482 5.30 -15.63 11.01
N ALA A 483 4.43 -14.66 10.76
CA ALA A 483 3.45 -14.16 11.71
C ALA A 483 2.49 -15.24 12.21
N ASN A 484 2.19 -16.25 11.39
CA ASN A 484 1.27 -17.34 11.72
C ASN A 484 1.86 -18.34 12.73
N GLN A 485 3.16 -18.26 13.01
CA GLN A 485 3.80 -19.02 14.08
C GLN A 485 3.59 -18.40 15.47
N HIS A 486 3.05 -17.19 15.54
CA HIS A 486 2.74 -16.46 16.77
C HIS A 486 3.92 -16.27 17.73
N ALA A 487 5.15 -16.24 17.21
CA ALA A 487 6.36 -16.08 18.01
C ALA A 487 6.47 -14.68 18.63
N LEU A 488 6.99 -14.63 19.85
CA LEU A 488 7.25 -13.39 20.60
C LEU A 488 8.69 -12.86 20.43
N SER A 489 9.46 -13.50 19.58
CA SER A 489 10.80 -13.09 19.19
C SER A 489 10.93 -13.08 17.67
N GLY A 490 11.90 -12.37 17.15
CA GLY A 490 12.17 -12.26 15.72
C GLY A 490 13.62 -11.90 15.45
N VAL A 491 13.96 -11.79 14.19
CA VAL A 491 15.30 -11.43 13.72
C VAL A 491 15.19 -10.41 12.60
N LEU A 492 16.07 -9.40 12.63
CA LEU A 492 16.40 -8.57 11.49
C LEU A 492 17.83 -8.86 11.07
N ASP A 493 18.03 -9.34 9.87
CA ASP A 493 19.36 -9.45 9.29
C ASP A 493 19.77 -8.16 8.60
N ILE A 494 20.94 -7.65 8.92
CA ILE A 494 21.56 -6.52 8.24
C ILE A 494 22.78 -7.04 7.52
N TYR A 495 22.81 -6.99 6.20
CA TYR A 495 23.98 -7.31 5.38
C TYR A 495 24.65 -6.01 4.94
N ARG A 496 25.96 -5.93 5.05
CA ARG A 496 26.78 -4.77 4.66
C ARG A 496 28.15 -5.21 4.18
N LEU A 497 28.84 -4.33 3.45
CA LEU A 497 30.23 -4.58 3.10
C LEU A 497 31.08 -4.58 4.38
N GLY A 498 31.97 -5.57 4.48
CA GLY A 498 32.95 -5.70 5.57
C GLY A 498 34.11 -4.74 5.42
#